data_8c8a4c9309af88fc32f124c0be721d7d
#
_entry.id   8c8a4c9309af88fc32f124c0be721d7d
#
_cell.length_a   1.000
_cell.length_b   1.000
_cell.length_c   1.000
_cell.angle_alpha   90.00
_cell.angle_beta   90.00
_cell.angle_gamma   90.00
#
_symmetry.space_group_name_H-M   'P 1'
#
loop_
_entity.id
_entity.type
_entity.pdbx_description
1 polymer ?
#
loop_
_entity_poly.entity_id
_entity_poly.type
_entity_poly.pdbx_seq_one_letter_code
_entity_poly.pdbx_strand_id
1 'polypeptide(L)'
;MNYTPNEPPRAMSAAEIEKILPHRYPFALVDKILDYTPGQWARGVKCVTRTELFFEGHFPGHPVMPGVLILEALAQTGAVAALSLPENRGKLALFGGVKNARFRRQVIPGDVLILECELIEQHGPVGIGKATAWVDGVRAANAELTFVITDA
;
A
#
# COMPACT_ATOMS: atom_id res chain seq x y z
N MET A 1 1.98 2.82 14.56
CA MET A 1 2.45 1.49 14.16
C MET A 1 3.48 0.99 15.14
N ASN A 2 3.39 -0.29 15.47
CA ASN A 2 4.28 -0.93 16.46
C ASN A 2 5.39 -1.70 15.74
N TYR A 3 6.20 -0.99 14.98
CA TYR A 3 7.36 -1.59 14.33
C TYR A 3 8.61 -0.76 14.62
N THR A 4 9.76 -1.40 14.51
CA THR A 4 11.08 -0.75 14.69
C THR A 4 11.69 -0.52 13.32
N PRO A 5 11.95 0.74 12.93
CA PRO A 5 12.63 1.05 11.68
C PRO A 5 14.00 0.35 11.61
N ASN A 6 14.40 -0.02 10.40
CA ASN A 6 15.73 -0.60 10.18
C ASN A 6 16.78 0.51 10.16
N GLU A 7 17.99 0.15 10.58
CA GLU A 7 19.14 1.06 10.61
C GLU A 7 20.34 0.40 9.91
N PRO A 8 20.68 0.77 8.67
CA PRO A 8 19.99 1.77 7.83
C PRO A 8 18.66 1.27 7.27
N PRO A 9 17.81 2.18 6.77
CA PRO A 9 16.53 1.80 6.16
C PRO A 9 16.70 0.88 4.95
N ARG A 10 15.79 -0.08 4.80
CA ARG A 10 15.75 -0.99 3.65
C ARG A 10 14.79 -0.42 2.61
N ALA A 11 15.34 0.30 1.64
CA ALA A 11 14.55 0.94 0.59
C ALA A 11 14.43 0.05 -0.65
N MET A 12 13.38 0.29 -1.45
CA MET A 12 13.23 -0.30 -2.78
C MET A 12 12.84 0.78 -3.78
N SER A 13 13.45 0.74 -4.95
CA SER A 13 13.02 1.53 -6.11
C SER A 13 11.74 0.94 -6.72
N ALA A 14 11.09 1.69 -7.63
CA ALA A 14 9.94 1.19 -8.38
C ALA A 14 10.28 -0.10 -9.14
N ALA A 15 11.47 -0.17 -9.75
CA ALA A 15 11.90 -1.36 -10.48
C ALA A 15 12.05 -2.59 -9.54
N GLU A 16 12.54 -2.37 -8.33
CA GLU A 16 12.65 -3.44 -7.35
C GLU A 16 11.29 -3.91 -6.83
N ILE A 17 10.35 -2.98 -6.65
CA ILE A 17 8.98 -3.31 -6.27
C ILE A 17 8.33 -4.20 -7.34
N GLU A 18 8.54 -3.93 -8.61
CA GLU A 18 8.00 -4.72 -9.71
C GLU A 18 8.50 -6.17 -9.71
N LYS A 19 9.62 -6.46 -9.07
CA LYS A 19 10.11 -7.83 -8.89
C LYS A 19 9.38 -8.57 -7.76
N ILE A 20 8.68 -7.85 -6.90
CA ILE A 20 7.92 -8.40 -5.78
C ILE A 20 6.43 -8.44 -6.11
N LEU A 21 5.86 -7.32 -6.58
CA LEU A 21 4.44 -7.18 -6.88
C LEU A 21 4.15 -7.48 -8.34
N PRO A 22 3.04 -8.19 -8.64
CA PRO A 22 2.61 -8.43 -10.02
C PRO A 22 1.93 -7.23 -10.66
N HIS A 23 1.53 -6.25 -9.89
CA HIS A 23 0.82 -5.04 -10.36
C HIS A 23 1.64 -4.26 -11.37
N ARG A 24 0.98 -3.72 -12.39
CA ARG A 24 1.60 -2.89 -13.44
C ARG A 24 0.71 -1.68 -13.74
N TYR A 25 1.24 -0.72 -14.48
CA TYR A 25 0.48 0.43 -14.95
C TYR A 25 -0.85 -0.01 -15.58
N PRO A 26 -1.99 0.63 -15.29
CA PRO A 26 -2.12 1.83 -14.47
C PRO A 26 -2.41 1.54 -12.99
N PHE A 27 -2.16 0.33 -12.51
CA PHE A 27 -2.54 -0.12 -11.17
C PHE A 27 -1.36 -0.36 -10.23
N ALA A 28 -0.16 0.05 -10.60
CA ALA A 28 1.00 0.05 -9.71
C ALA A 28 0.98 1.35 -8.90
N LEU A 29 0.52 1.27 -7.64
CA LEU A 29 0.21 2.44 -6.82
C LEU A 29 1.27 2.75 -5.75
N VAL A 30 2.42 2.06 -5.76
CA VAL A 30 3.52 2.32 -4.83
C VAL A 30 4.74 2.72 -5.64
N ASP A 31 5.20 3.94 -5.46
CA ASP A 31 6.29 4.51 -6.25
C ASP A 31 7.66 4.11 -5.72
N LYS A 32 7.79 3.96 -4.41
CA LYS A 32 9.00 3.42 -3.76
C LYS A 32 8.68 2.91 -2.37
N ILE A 33 9.53 2.06 -1.85
CA ILE A 33 9.51 1.66 -0.44
C ILE A 33 10.62 2.44 0.28
N LEU A 34 10.24 3.07 1.40
CA LEU A 34 11.19 3.81 2.25
C LEU A 34 11.93 2.87 3.20
N ASP A 35 11.22 1.86 3.70
CA ASP A 35 11.76 0.88 4.63
C ASP A 35 10.77 -0.30 4.73
N TYR A 36 11.27 -1.51 5.01
CA TYR A 36 10.41 -2.67 5.24
C TYR A 36 11.16 -3.77 5.98
N THR A 37 10.40 -4.66 6.61
CA THR A 37 10.93 -5.92 7.14
C THR A 37 10.05 -7.05 6.59
N PRO A 38 10.64 -8.02 5.86
CA PRO A 38 9.87 -9.12 5.26
C PRO A 38 8.96 -9.81 6.27
N GLY A 39 7.69 -10.01 5.88
CA GLY A 39 6.69 -10.68 6.71
C GLY A 39 6.17 -9.85 7.88
N GLN A 40 6.64 -8.63 8.07
CA GLN A 40 6.27 -7.83 9.24
C GLN A 40 5.60 -6.51 8.89
N TRP A 41 6.24 -5.67 8.10
CA TRP A 41 5.70 -4.34 7.78
C TRP A 41 6.41 -3.74 6.57
N ALA A 42 5.78 -2.75 5.97
CA ALA A 42 6.40 -1.91 4.95
C ALA A 42 5.88 -0.46 5.05
N ARG A 43 6.74 0.46 4.66
CA ARG A 43 6.44 1.88 4.57
C ARG A 43 6.85 2.37 3.19
N GLY A 44 5.88 2.89 2.45
CA GLY A 44 6.07 3.28 1.05
C GLY A 44 5.55 4.66 0.75
N VAL A 45 5.69 5.04 -0.52
CA VAL A 45 5.28 6.35 -1.04
C VAL A 45 4.44 6.17 -2.29
N LYS A 46 3.33 6.90 -2.37
CA LYS A 46 2.57 7.15 -3.60
C LYS A 46 2.61 8.64 -3.89
N CYS A 47 3.22 9.01 -5.03
CA CYS A 47 3.17 10.38 -5.53
C CYS A 47 1.82 10.57 -6.25
N VAL A 48 0.99 11.46 -5.75
CA VAL A 48 -0.34 11.71 -6.33
C VAL A 48 -0.22 12.79 -7.39
N THR A 49 -0.12 12.36 -8.66
CA THR A 49 0.08 13.29 -9.78
C THR A 49 -1.23 13.56 -10.51
N ARG A 50 -1.37 14.77 -11.09
CA ARG A 50 -2.59 15.17 -11.82
C ARG A 50 -2.82 14.30 -13.05
N THR A 51 -1.79 13.64 -13.57
CA THR A 51 -1.87 12.80 -14.77
C THR A 51 -2.38 11.39 -14.52
N GLU A 52 -2.73 11.04 -13.27
CA GLU A 52 -3.35 9.77 -12.98
C GLU A 52 -4.70 9.65 -13.69
N LEU A 53 -4.96 8.51 -14.32
CA LEU A 53 -6.18 8.29 -15.11
C LEU A 53 -7.46 8.44 -14.30
N PHE A 54 -7.46 8.06 -13.03
CA PHE A 54 -8.67 8.12 -12.22
C PHE A 54 -9.18 9.55 -12.00
N PHE A 55 -8.33 10.57 -12.13
CA PHE A 55 -8.78 11.97 -12.00
C PHE A 55 -9.62 12.45 -13.18
N GLU A 56 -9.60 11.76 -14.30
CA GLU A 56 -10.45 12.10 -15.46
C GLU A 56 -11.94 11.97 -15.12
N GLY A 57 -12.29 10.97 -14.30
CA GLY A 57 -13.67 10.70 -13.93
C GLY A 57 -14.02 10.98 -12.47
N HIS A 58 -13.06 11.28 -11.62
CA HIS A 58 -13.29 11.38 -10.17
C HIS A 58 -12.61 12.63 -9.59
N PHE A 59 -13.13 13.81 -9.83
CA PHE A 59 -14.33 14.16 -10.62
C PHE A 59 -13.94 15.23 -11.64
N PRO A 60 -14.68 15.39 -12.75
CA PRO A 60 -14.41 16.48 -13.68
C PRO A 60 -14.36 17.83 -12.98
N GLY A 61 -13.23 18.55 -13.10
CA GLY A 61 -13.04 19.86 -12.45
C GLY A 61 -12.77 19.81 -10.95
N HIS A 62 -12.82 18.64 -10.32
CA HIS A 62 -12.57 18.47 -8.89
C HIS A 62 -11.85 17.15 -8.61
N PRO A 63 -10.55 17.09 -8.90
CA PRO A 63 -9.80 15.83 -8.80
C PRO A 63 -9.58 15.43 -7.33
N VAL A 64 -10.06 14.25 -6.99
CA VAL A 64 -9.89 13.64 -5.66
C VAL A 64 -9.50 12.18 -5.86
N MET A 65 -8.44 11.73 -5.20
CA MET A 65 -8.06 10.32 -5.27
C MET A 65 -9.15 9.47 -4.62
N PRO A 66 -9.71 8.49 -5.35
CA PRO A 66 -10.71 7.60 -4.77
C PRO A 66 -10.20 6.93 -3.50
N GLY A 67 -11.01 6.97 -2.43
CA GLY A 67 -10.62 6.35 -1.15
C GLY A 67 -10.30 4.88 -1.29
N VAL A 68 -11.05 4.16 -2.13
CA VAL A 68 -10.78 2.73 -2.38
C VAL A 68 -9.41 2.49 -3.01
N LEU A 69 -8.90 3.44 -3.78
CA LEU A 69 -7.55 3.34 -4.35
C LEU A 69 -6.47 3.66 -3.32
N ILE A 70 -6.78 4.47 -2.32
CA ILE A 70 -5.87 4.65 -1.17
C ILE A 70 -5.73 3.33 -0.42
N LEU A 71 -6.86 2.63 -0.19
CA LEU A 71 -6.83 1.29 0.42
C LEU A 71 -6.03 0.31 -0.42
N GLU A 72 -6.18 0.37 -1.74
CA GLU A 72 -5.39 -0.49 -2.65
C GLU A 72 -3.90 -0.18 -2.55
N ALA A 73 -3.52 1.10 -2.51
CA ALA A 73 -2.11 1.48 -2.34
C ALA A 73 -1.54 0.98 -1.00
N LEU A 74 -2.33 1.04 0.06
CA LEU A 74 -1.95 0.49 1.38
C LEU A 74 -1.80 -1.03 1.31
N ALA A 75 -2.72 -1.72 0.62
CA ALA A 75 -2.65 -3.17 0.44
C ALA A 75 -1.41 -3.58 -0.35
N GLN A 76 -1.07 -2.84 -1.41
CA GLN A 76 0.15 -3.10 -2.19
C GLN A 76 1.40 -2.90 -1.34
N THR A 77 1.41 -1.90 -0.48
CA THR A 77 2.52 -1.67 0.46
C THR A 77 2.68 -2.86 1.40
N GLY A 78 1.59 -3.33 1.99
CA GLY A 78 1.61 -4.53 2.83
C GLY A 78 2.00 -5.79 2.06
N ALA A 79 1.57 -5.89 0.80
CA ALA A 79 1.93 -7.01 -0.06
C ALA A 79 3.44 -7.05 -0.35
N VAL A 80 4.13 -5.92 -0.38
CA VAL A 80 5.60 -5.91 -0.49
C VAL A 80 6.21 -6.67 0.68
N ALA A 81 5.76 -6.42 1.90
CA ALA A 81 6.27 -7.14 3.07
C ALA A 81 5.92 -8.64 3.00
N ALA A 82 4.68 -8.98 2.65
CA ALA A 82 4.23 -10.38 2.61
C ALA A 82 4.90 -11.17 1.49
N LEU A 83 4.98 -10.61 0.28
CA LEU A 83 5.49 -11.30 -0.90
C LEU A 83 7.02 -11.25 -1.02
N SER A 84 7.70 -10.48 -0.18
CA SER A 84 9.17 -10.48 -0.12
C SER A 84 9.72 -11.69 0.63
N LEU A 85 8.89 -12.41 1.38
CA LEU A 85 9.29 -13.69 1.97
C LEU A 85 9.59 -14.71 0.86
N PRO A 86 10.68 -15.49 0.95
CA PRO A 86 11.05 -16.46 -0.09
C PRO A 86 9.91 -17.41 -0.49
N GLU A 87 9.14 -17.90 0.47
CA GLU A 87 8.03 -18.84 0.25
C GLU A 87 6.84 -18.21 -0.49
N ASN A 88 6.76 -16.87 -0.51
CA ASN A 88 5.67 -16.15 -1.16
C ASN A 88 6.04 -15.50 -2.49
N ARG A 89 7.31 -15.58 -2.89
CA ARG A 89 7.76 -14.97 -4.15
C ARG A 89 7.00 -15.53 -5.35
N GLY A 90 6.55 -14.64 -6.22
CA GLY A 90 5.80 -15.00 -7.42
C GLY A 90 4.31 -15.25 -7.18
N LYS A 91 3.84 -15.15 -5.95
CA LYS A 91 2.43 -15.32 -5.60
C LYS A 91 1.66 -14.02 -5.74
N LEU A 92 0.33 -14.13 -5.59
CA LEU A 92 -0.59 -13.01 -5.56
C LEU A 92 -1.09 -12.77 -4.14
N ALA A 93 -1.41 -11.52 -3.82
CA ALA A 93 -2.12 -11.15 -2.61
C ALA A 93 -3.45 -10.53 -3.04
N LEU A 94 -4.55 -11.17 -2.67
CA LEU A 94 -5.90 -10.73 -3.02
C LEU A 94 -6.61 -10.20 -1.78
N PHE A 95 -7.48 -9.19 -1.93
CA PHE A 95 -8.32 -8.76 -0.82
C PHE A 95 -9.26 -9.88 -0.38
N GLY A 96 -9.30 -10.12 0.94
CA GLY A 96 -10.28 -11.00 1.58
C GLY A 96 -11.33 -10.21 2.36
N GLY A 97 -11.00 -8.98 2.77
CA GLY A 97 -11.94 -8.14 3.52
C GLY A 97 -11.29 -6.82 3.94
N VAL A 98 -12.13 -5.89 4.34
CA VAL A 98 -11.72 -4.57 4.86
C VAL A 98 -12.58 -4.27 6.08
N LYS A 99 -11.94 -3.89 7.19
CA LYS A 99 -12.62 -3.49 8.41
C LYS A 99 -12.23 -2.09 8.83
N ASN A 100 -13.19 -1.37 9.42
CA ASN A 100 -12.93 -0.09 10.08
C ASN A 100 -12.22 0.93 9.18
N ALA A 101 -12.56 0.93 7.89
CA ALA A 101 -12.01 1.89 6.96
C ALA A 101 -12.52 3.29 7.26
N ARG A 102 -11.61 4.25 7.37
CA ARG A 102 -11.92 5.66 7.60
C ARG A 102 -11.13 6.53 6.64
N PHE A 103 -11.80 7.50 6.05
CA PHE A 103 -11.22 8.48 5.14
C PHE A 103 -11.34 9.83 5.80
N ARG A 104 -10.21 10.38 6.27
CA ARG A 104 -10.17 11.52 7.19
C ARG A 104 -9.92 12.85 6.50
N ARG A 105 -9.42 12.82 5.28
CA ARG A 105 -9.22 14.02 4.45
C ARG A 105 -9.18 13.61 2.98
N GLN A 106 -9.51 14.56 2.10
CA GLN A 106 -9.35 14.37 0.67
C GLN A 106 -7.87 14.33 0.31
N VAL A 107 -7.53 13.47 -0.64
CA VAL A 107 -6.20 13.39 -1.24
C VAL A 107 -6.31 13.91 -2.67
N ILE A 108 -5.53 14.91 -3.00
CA ILE A 108 -5.63 15.65 -4.25
C ILE A 108 -4.29 15.64 -4.99
N PRO A 109 -4.27 16.00 -6.30
CA PRO A 109 -3.01 16.11 -7.04
C PRO A 109 -2.01 17.04 -6.36
N GLY A 110 -0.76 16.61 -6.28
CA GLY A 110 0.31 17.30 -5.58
C GLY A 110 0.57 16.76 -4.17
N ASP A 111 -0.36 16.00 -3.60
CA ASP A 111 -0.12 15.32 -2.33
C ASP A 111 0.88 14.17 -2.51
N VAL A 112 1.61 13.88 -1.45
CA VAL A 112 2.48 12.71 -1.35
C VAL A 112 1.94 11.84 -0.22
N LEU A 113 1.49 10.63 -0.56
CA LEU A 113 1.02 9.67 0.43
C LEU A 113 2.20 8.89 0.99
N ILE A 114 2.32 8.92 2.31
CA ILE A 114 3.16 7.97 3.04
C ILE A 114 2.25 6.82 3.45
N LEU A 115 2.60 5.62 3.02
CA LEU A 115 1.78 4.41 3.15
C LEU A 115 2.43 3.47 4.13
N GLU A 116 1.74 3.12 5.20
CA GLU A 116 2.25 2.18 6.20
C GLU A 116 1.30 1.00 6.34
N CYS A 117 1.84 -0.21 6.31
CA CYS A 117 1.07 -1.42 6.56
C CYS A 117 1.88 -2.38 7.42
N GLU A 118 1.34 -2.71 8.58
CA GLU A 118 1.92 -3.66 9.52
C GLU A 118 1.11 -4.95 9.48
N LEU A 119 1.78 -6.08 9.24
CA LEU A 119 1.15 -7.40 9.23
C LEU A 119 1.01 -7.85 10.68
N ILE A 120 -0.22 -7.87 11.20
CA ILE A 120 -0.49 -8.15 12.62
C ILE A 120 -0.89 -9.59 12.91
N GLU A 121 -1.40 -10.31 11.90
CA GLU A 121 -1.78 -11.71 12.02
C GLU A 121 -1.54 -12.44 10.71
N GLN A 122 -1.20 -13.73 10.82
CA GLN A 122 -1.03 -14.62 9.68
C GLN A 122 -1.55 -16.00 10.07
N HIS A 123 -2.55 -16.50 9.33
CA HIS A 123 -3.15 -17.82 9.52
C HIS A 123 -3.15 -18.57 8.18
N GLY A 124 -2.11 -19.37 7.93
CA GLY A 124 -1.94 -20.03 6.64
C GLY A 124 -1.79 -18.96 5.54
N PRO A 125 -2.62 -19.04 4.47
CA PRO A 125 -2.55 -18.05 3.38
C PRO A 125 -3.25 -16.73 3.71
N VAL A 126 -3.96 -16.62 4.82
CA VAL A 126 -4.72 -15.43 5.21
C VAL A 126 -3.90 -14.56 6.14
N GLY A 127 -3.75 -13.30 5.78
CA GLY A 127 -3.07 -12.32 6.61
C GLY A 127 -3.92 -11.10 6.89
N ILE A 128 -3.63 -10.42 7.99
CA ILE A 128 -4.29 -9.19 8.39
C ILE A 128 -3.24 -8.10 8.54
N GLY A 129 -3.47 -6.97 7.88
CA GLY A 129 -2.62 -5.79 7.96
C GLY A 129 -3.35 -4.61 8.57
N LYS A 130 -2.67 -3.89 9.45
CA LYS A 130 -3.14 -2.60 9.96
C LYS A 130 -2.47 -1.51 9.14
N ALA A 131 -3.27 -0.68 8.46
CA ALA A 131 -2.79 0.23 7.43
C ALA A 131 -3.17 1.67 7.71
N THR A 132 -2.25 2.59 7.45
CA THR A 132 -2.47 4.03 7.61
C THR A 132 -1.76 4.79 6.48
N ALA A 133 -2.49 5.72 5.86
CA ALA A 133 -1.97 6.64 4.86
C ALA A 133 -1.89 8.05 5.45
N TRP A 134 -0.77 8.73 5.19
CA TRP A 134 -0.47 10.05 5.74
C TRP A 134 -0.18 11.04 4.61
N VAL A 135 -0.62 12.28 4.79
CA VAL A 135 -0.22 13.42 3.96
C VAL A 135 0.24 14.54 4.90
N ASP A 136 1.47 15.00 4.73
CA ASP A 136 2.07 16.05 5.56
C ASP A 136 1.92 15.77 7.07
N GLY A 137 2.12 14.52 7.47
CA GLY A 137 2.04 14.10 8.87
C GLY A 137 0.61 13.96 9.43
N VAL A 138 -0.43 14.18 8.60
CA VAL A 138 -1.83 14.05 9.00
C VAL A 138 -2.41 12.78 8.40
N ARG A 139 -3.15 12.01 9.19
CA ARG A 139 -3.81 10.80 8.67
C ARG A 139 -4.84 11.14 7.61
N ALA A 140 -4.66 10.58 6.42
CA ALA A 140 -5.62 10.70 5.33
C ALA A 140 -6.62 9.56 5.33
N ALA A 141 -6.16 8.33 5.61
CA ALA A 141 -7.01 7.15 5.67
C ALA A 141 -6.38 6.08 6.56
N ASN A 142 -7.20 5.20 7.10
CA ASN A 142 -6.72 4.02 7.82
C ASN A 142 -7.75 2.89 7.71
N ALA A 143 -7.29 1.66 7.81
CA ALA A 143 -8.12 0.47 7.76
C ALA A 143 -7.39 -0.75 8.30
N GLU A 144 -8.15 -1.80 8.57
CA GLU A 144 -7.64 -3.15 8.76
C GLU A 144 -7.94 -3.95 7.50
N LEU A 145 -6.91 -4.51 6.89
CA LEU A 145 -7.00 -5.19 5.60
C LEU A 145 -6.76 -6.68 5.78
N THR A 146 -7.69 -7.50 5.29
CA THR A 146 -7.49 -8.95 5.20
C THR A 146 -7.08 -9.28 3.78
N PHE A 147 -6.02 -10.07 3.62
CA PHE A 147 -5.54 -10.51 2.31
C PHE A 147 -5.32 -12.02 2.30
N VAL A 148 -5.36 -12.58 1.10
CA VAL A 148 -5.14 -14.01 0.88
C VAL A 148 -3.98 -14.16 -0.10
N ILE A 149 -2.96 -14.91 0.31
CA ILE A 149 -1.83 -15.26 -0.56
C ILE A 149 -2.23 -16.49 -1.36
N THR A 150 -2.10 -16.40 -2.67
CA THR A 150 -2.48 -17.49 -3.57
C THR A 150 -1.48 -17.62 -4.72
N ASP A 151 -1.44 -18.79 -5.37
CA ASP A 151 -0.62 -18.98 -6.55
C ASP A 151 -1.14 -18.16 -7.72
N ALA A 152 -0.23 -17.73 -8.56
CA ALA A 152 -0.56 -16.97 -9.77
C ALA A 152 -1.13 -17.90 -10.86
#